data_0a98e3ad3b9d47a89b7c536fd494388d
#
_entry.id   0a98e3ad3b9d47a89b7c536fd494388d
#
_cell.length_a   1.000
_cell.length_b   1.000
_cell.length_c   1.000
_cell.angle_alpha   90.00
_cell.angle_beta   90.00
_cell.angle_gamma   90.00
#
_symmetry.space_group_name_H-M   'P 1'
#
loop_
_entity.id
_entity.type
_entity.pdbx_description
1 polymer ?
#
loop_
_entity_poly.entity_id
_entity_poly.type
_entity_poly.pdbx_seq_one_letter_code
_entity_poly.pdbx_strand_id
1 'polypeptide(L)'
;GHKIGPAWYDMPIFYFTNHQAIYGPDDEIKRPTKETKMDIELELACIIGKKGKDLKAEDARPYIFGYTVFNDWTARAIQKVEMEIPLGPHKGKDFANAIGPCIVTADEMEQYRVPFDESVFTDPIRVPSVQIDRFNLKMTSRINGVTVCEGNYQTVYYTFEQMMERASENNVNLMPGDILGSG
;
A
#
# COMPACT_ATOMS: atom_id res chain seq x y z
N GLY A 1 -23.16 -1.51 -0.01
CA GLY A 1 -21.74 -1.40 0.30
C GLY A 1 -21.38 -2.29 1.48
N HIS A 2 -20.23 -2.94 1.46
CA HIS A 2 -19.74 -3.67 2.63
C HIS A 2 -19.48 -2.67 3.75
N LYS A 3 -19.95 -2.98 4.96
CA LYS A 3 -19.59 -2.18 6.13
C LYS A 3 -18.13 -2.46 6.48
N ILE A 4 -17.34 -1.40 6.64
CA ILE A 4 -15.97 -1.49 7.15
C ILE A 4 -16.05 -2.02 8.57
N GLY A 5 -15.34 -3.12 8.86
CA GLY A 5 -15.28 -3.69 10.20
C GLY A 5 -14.56 -2.76 11.18
N PRO A 6 -14.95 -2.71 12.45
CA PRO A 6 -14.34 -1.81 13.43
C PRO A 6 -12.83 -2.01 13.58
N ALA A 7 -12.34 -3.24 13.53
CA ALA A 7 -10.91 -3.55 13.64
C ALA A 7 -10.04 -2.90 12.54
N TRP A 8 -10.64 -2.54 11.39
CA TRP A 8 -9.94 -1.82 10.33
C TRP A 8 -9.52 -0.40 10.77
N TYR A 9 -10.29 0.21 11.69
CA TYR A 9 -9.98 1.53 12.24
C TYR A 9 -9.02 1.49 13.44
N ASP A 10 -8.76 0.29 13.99
CA ASP A 10 -7.95 0.13 15.19
C ASP A 10 -6.48 -0.17 14.86
N MET A 11 -6.22 -0.78 13.70
CA MET A 11 -4.86 -1.17 13.31
C MET A 11 -4.73 -1.32 11.78
N PRO A 12 -3.55 -1.05 11.20
CA PRO A 12 -3.25 -1.44 9.83
C PRO A 12 -3.34 -2.97 9.68
N ILE A 13 -4.11 -3.41 8.71
CA ILE A 13 -4.22 -4.83 8.33
C ILE A 13 -3.47 -5.02 7.03
N PHE A 14 -2.64 -6.04 6.95
CA PHE A 14 -1.82 -6.33 5.78
C PHE A 14 -1.80 -7.82 5.49
N TYR A 15 -1.41 -8.18 4.29
CA TYR A 15 -1.11 -9.54 3.87
C TYR A 15 0.31 -9.59 3.30
N PHE A 16 0.95 -10.73 3.41
CA PHE A 16 2.20 -10.97 2.72
C PHE A 16 1.93 -11.44 1.29
N THR A 17 2.62 -10.82 0.35
CA THR A 17 2.57 -11.25 -1.05
C THR A 17 3.87 -11.94 -1.46
N ASN A 18 3.96 -12.32 -2.72
CA ASN A 18 5.10 -13.07 -3.26
C ASN A 18 6.20 -12.12 -3.71
N HIS A 19 7.29 -12.05 -2.95
CA HIS A 19 8.47 -11.25 -3.30
C HIS A 19 9.21 -11.72 -4.57
N GLN A 20 8.87 -12.90 -5.11
CA GLN A 20 9.40 -13.41 -6.38
C GLN A 20 8.58 -12.93 -7.60
N ALA A 21 7.45 -12.26 -7.37
CA ALA A 21 6.55 -11.79 -8.42
C ALA A 21 6.52 -10.24 -8.47
N ILE A 22 7.71 -9.62 -8.44
CA ILE A 22 7.88 -8.18 -8.60
C ILE A 22 8.25 -7.89 -10.06
N TYR A 23 7.51 -7.00 -10.68
CA TYR A 23 7.64 -6.61 -12.08
C TYR A 23 8.00 -5.13 -12.20
N GLY A 24 8.76 -4.81 -13.24
CA GLY A 24 9.09 -3.44 -13.61
C GLY A 24 8.12 -2.85 -14.63
N PRO A 25 8.40 -1.62 -15.11
CA PRO A 25 7.68 -1.05 -16.24
C PRO A 25 7.85 -1.92 -17.49
N ASP A 26 6.79 -1.97 -18.30
CA ASP A 26 6.75 -2.68 -19.58
C ASP A 26 6.87 -4.23 -19.49
N ASP A 27 6.97 -4.79 -18.29
CA ASP A 27 6.90 -6.23 -18.10
C ASP A 27 5.50 -6.75 -18.39
N GLU A 28 5.43 -7.90 -19.09
CA GLU A 28 4.18 -8.56 -19.40
C GLU A 28 3.63 -9.32 -18.19
N ILE A 29 2.45 -8.93 -17.71
CA ILE A 29 1.75 -9.59 -16.61
C ILE A 29 0.80 -10.65 -17.17
N LYS A 30 1.08 -11.91 -16.85
CA LYS A 30 0.21 -13.02 -17.26
C LYS A 30 -1.02 -13.13 -16.36
N ARG A 31 -2.19 -13.04 -16.98
CA ARG A 31 -3.45 -13.27 -16.27
C ARG A 31 -3.51 -14.73 -15.76
N PRO A 32 -3.83 -14.94 -14.46
CA PRO A 32 -4.06 -16.30 -13.95
C PRO A 32 -5.15 -17.03 -14.74
N THR A 33 -4.95 -18.32 -15.01
CA THR A 33 -5.77 -19.10 -15.97
C THR A 33 -7.27 -19.10 -15.64
N LYS A 34 -7.61 -19.10 -14.35
CA LYS A 34 -9.02 -19.12 -13.89
C LYS A 34 -9.61 -17.72 -13.66
N GLU A 35 -8.81 -16.67 -13.89
CA GLU A 35 -9.25 -15.30 -13.61
C GLU A 35 -10.09 -14.74 -14.77
N THR A 36 -11.20 -14.13 -14.43
CA THR A 36 -12.12 -13.46 -15.37
C THR A 36 -12.24 -11.95 -15.15
N LYS A 37 -11.70 -11.44 -14.04
CA LYS A 37 -11.80 -10.03 -13.63
C LYS A 37 -10.47 -9.53 -13.10
N MET A 38 -9.52 -9.30 -14.03
CA MET A 38 -8.27 -8.61 -13.69
C MET A 38 -8.55 -7.16 -13.32
N ASP A 39 -7.86 -6.69 -12.31
CA ASP A 39 -7.97 -5.32 -11.83
C ASP A 39 -6.61 -4.75 -11.47
N ILE A 40 -6.53 -3.42 -11.43
CA ILE A 40 -5.37 -2.65 -10.99
C ILE A 40 -5.69 -1.99 -9.65
N GLU A 41 -4.67 -1.87 -8.80
CA GLU A 41 -4.74 -1.08 -7.57
C GLU A 41 -3.65 -0.01 -7.60
N LEU A 42 -4.09 1.25 -7.64
CA LEU A 42 -3.19 2.40 -7.69
C LEU A 42 -2.70 2.73 -6.28
N GLU A 43 -1.43 2.46 -6.04
CA GLU A 43 -0.82 2.62 -4.73
C GLU A 43 0.49 3.40 -4.77
N LEU A 44 0.91 3.85 -3.59
CA LEU A 44 2.29 4.21 -3.31
C LEU A 44 2.95 3.03 -2.59
N ALA A 45 4.23 2.78 -2.86
CA ALA A 45 5.02 1.86 -2.08
C ALA A 45 6.13 2.59 -1.32
N CYS A 46 6.40 2.11 -0.10
CA CYS A 46 7.53 2.49 0.72
C CYS A 46 8.59 1.38 0.68
N ILE A 47 9.85 1.75 0.49
CA ILE A 47 10.98 0.83 0.47
C ILE A 47 11.79 1.02 1.76
N ILE A 48 12.02 -0.08 2.48
CA ILE A 48 12.80 -0.07 3.71
C ILE A 48 14.29 0.05 3.37
N GLY A 49 14.98 0.98 4.01
CA GLY A 49 16.41 1.22 3.80
C GLY A 49 17.30 0.76 4.94
N LYS A 50 16.73 0.54 6.11
CA LYS A 50 17.46 0.18 7.31
C LYS A 50 16.74 -0.91 8.10
N LYS A 51 17.48 -1.90 8.57
CA LYS A 51 16.93 -2.95 9.43
C LYS A 51 16.34 -2.35 10.71
N GLY A 52 15.08 -2.74 11.02
CA GLY A 52 14.40 -2.36 12.25
C GLY A 52 13.48 -3.46 12.75
N LYS A 53 13.09 -3.38 14.01
CA LYS A 53 12.06 -4.23 14.62
C LYS A 53 11.44 -3.49 15.81
N ASP A 54 10.21 -3.84 16.15
CA ASP A 54 9.44 -3.20 17.22
C ASP A 54 9.49 -1.67 17.14
N LEU A 55 9.43 -1.14 15.90
CA LEU A 55 9.49 0.29 15.62
C LEU A 55 8.24 0.99 16.17
N LYS A 56 8.39 2.25 16.57
CA LYS A 56 7.27 3.14 16.82
C LYS A 56 7.06 4.05 15.62
N ALA A 57 5.82 4.40 15.32
CA ALA A 57 5.51 5.23 14.17
C ALA A 57 6.29 6.55 14.16
N GLU A 58 6.45 7.17 15.33
CA GLU A 58 7.22 8.41 15.53
C GLU A 58 8.71 8.28 15.20
N ASP A 59 9.27 7.06 15.29
CA ASP A 59 10.68 6.77 15.02
C ASP A 59 10.93 6.07 13.68
N ALA A 60 9.88 5.81 12.88
CA ALA A 60 9.98 4.95 11.70
C ALA A 60 10.60 5.63 10.48
N ARG A 61 10.47 6.95 10.31
CA ARG A 61 10.97 7.70 9.13
C ARG A 61 12.43 7.42 8.77
N PRO A 62 13.39 7.38 9.71
CA PRO A 62 14.79 7.13 9.38
C PRO A 62 15.07 5.72 8.83
N TYR A 63 14.10 4.84 8.81
CA TYR A 63 14.21 3.49 8.25
C TYR A 63 13.73 3.40 6.80
N ILE A 64 13.10 4.45 6.28
CA ILE A 64 12.59 4.52 4.91
C ILE A 64 13.72 4.96 3.98
N PHE A 65 13.97 4.18 2.92
CA PHE A 65 14.88 4.56 1.84
C PHE A 65 14.20 5.55 0.88
N GLY A 66 12.97 5.26 0.49
CA GLY A 66 12.23 6.07 -0.45
C GLY A 66 10.90 5.46 -0.86
N TYR A 67 10.31 6.03 -1.89
CA TYR A 67 8.97 5.71 -2.34
C TYR A 67 8.94 5.53 -3.86
N THR A 68 8.00 4.71 -4.32
CA THR A 68 7.74 4.53 -5.75
C THR A 68 6.25 4.30 -5.99
N VAL A 69 5.80 4.47 -7.23
CA VAL A 69 4.45 4.06 -7.61
C VAL A 69 4.35 2.54 -7.58
N PHE A 70 3.18 2.03 -7.22
CA PHE A 70 2.95 0.62 -7.06
C PHE A 70 1.58 0.23 -7.65
N ASN A 71 1.53 -0.92 -8.26
CA ASN A 71 0.29 -1.53 -8.72
C ASN A 71 0.20 -2.95 -8.15
N ASP A 72 -0.73 -3.13 -7.22
CA ASP A 72 -1.05 -4.46 -6.69
C ASP A 72 -2.06 -5.13 -7.62
N TRP A 73 -1.55 -5.88 -8.59
CA TRP A 73 -2.39 -6.59 -9.54
C TRP A 73 -3.33 -7.57 -8.85
N THR A 74 -4.60 -7.48 -9.18
CA THR A 74 -5.65 -8.23 -8.49
C THR A 74 -6.43 -9.12 -9.43
N ALA A 75 -6.50 -10.39 -9.09
CA ALA A 75 -7.38 -11.39 -9.71
C ALA A 75 -8.69 -11.46 -8.89
N ARG A 76 -9.64 -10.57 -9.18
CA ARG A 76 -10.84 -10.34 -8.35
C ARG A 76 -11.74 -11.54 -8.20
N ALA A 77 -11.88 -12.38 -9.23
CA ALA A 77 -12.72 -13.56 -9.15
C ALA A 77 -12.11 -14.62 -8.20
N ILE A 78 -10.78 -14.77 -8.25
CA ILE A 78 -10.06 -15.66 -7.34
C ILE A 78 -10.09 -15.10 -5.92
N GLN A 79 -9.74 -13.83 -5.74
CA GLN A 79 -9.73 -13.15 -4.46
C GLN A 79 -11.09 -13.27 -3.74
N LYS A 80 -12.21 -13.10 -4.47
CA LYS A 80 -13.54 -13.19 -3.89
C LYS A 80 -13.79 -14.52 -3.18
N VAL A 81 -13.33 -15.62 -3.74
CA VAL A 81 -13.46 -16.96 -3.14
C VAL A 81 -12.53 -17.11 -1.94
N GLU A 82 -11.29 -16.64 -2.08
CA GLU A 82 -10.29 -16.71 -0.99
C GLU A 82 -10.70 -15.92 0.24
N MET A 83 -11.36 -14.76 0.05
CA MET A 83 -11.84 -13.91 1.14
C MET A 83 -13.02 -14.50 1.94
N GLU A 84 -13.61 -15.62 1.50
CA GLU A 84 -14.56 -16.37 2.31
C GLU A 84 -13.87 -17.10 3.48
N ILE A 85 -12.55 -17.28 3.38
CA ILE A 85 -11.71 -17.89 4.42
C ILE A 85 -10.98 -16.75 5.15
N PRO A 86 -11.06 -16.65 6.49
CA PRO A 86 -10.49 -15.50 7.22
C PRO A 86 -8.96 -15.56 7.38
N LEU A 87 -8.26 -15.86 6.28
CA LEU A 87 -6.79 -15.86 6.20
C LEU A 87 -6.25 -14.78 5.23
N GLY A 88 -7.16 -14.06 4.58
CA GLY A 88 -6.82 -13.03 3.62
C GLY A 88 -6.64 -13.54 2.19
N PRO A 89 -6.28 -12.67 1.23
CA PRO A 89 -6.06 -13.04 -0.15
C PRO A 89 -4.76 -13.83 -0.32
N HIS A 90 -4.74 -14.75 -1.29
CA HIS A 90 -3.58 -15.58 -1.62
C HIS A 90 -3.26 -15.52 -3.12
N LYS A 91 -3.77 -16.47 -3.90
CA LYS A 91 -3.53 -16.57 -5.35
C LYS A 91 -4.17 -15.44 -6.17
N GLY A 92 -5.13 -14.74 -5.56
CA GLY A 92 -5.72 -13.52 -6.13
C GLY A 92 -4.78 -12.32 -6.14
N LYS A 93 -3.65 -12.40 -5.41
CA LYS A 93 -2.69 -11.29 -5.22
C LYS A 93 -1.23 -11.66 -5.49
N ASP A 94 -0.82 -12.90 -5.24
CA ASP A 94 0.60 -13.30 -5.21
C ASP A 94 1.24 -13.51 -6.59
N PHE A 95 0.50 -13.28 -7.67
CA PHE A 95 0.98 -13.54 -9.03
C PHE A 95 1.72 -12.36 -9.67
N ALA A 96 1.47 -11.14 -9.23
CA ALA A 96 2.15 -9.95 -9.76
C ALA A 96 2.01 -8.73 -8.85
N ASN A 97 3.11 -8.02 -8.65
CA ASN A 97 3.18 -6.68 -8.09
C ASN A 97 4.10 -5.86 -8.99
N ALA A 98 3.66 -4.70 -9.46
CA ALA A 98 4.47 -3.88 -10.34
C ALA A 98 4.91 -2.59 -9.63
N ILE A 99 6.21 -2.27 -9.75
CA ILE A 99 6.82 -1.06 -9.17
C ILE A 99 7.26 -0.10 -10.28
N GLY A 100 7.29 1.18 -9.96
CA GLY A 100 7.79 2.23 -10.85
C GLY A 100 9.28 2.10 -11.15
N PRO A 101 9.77 2.75 -12.23
CA PRO A 101 11.16 2.66 -12.67
C PRO A 101 12.11 3.47 -11.79
N CYS A 102 11.57 4.36 -10.96
CA CYS A 102 12.33 5.28 -10.14
C CYS A 102 11.87 5.20 -8.68
N ILE A 103 12.82 5.30 -7.77
CA ILE A 103 12.57 5.49 -6.34
C ILE A 103 12.92 6.93 -6.02
N VAL A 104 11.95 7.67 -5.47
CA VAL A 104 12.18 9.00 -4.89
C VAL A 104 12.64 8.80 -3.46
N THR A 105 13.78 9.36 -3.08
CA THR A 105 14.34 9.20 -1.73
C THR A 105 13.40 9.80 -0.67
N ALA A 106 13.51 9.32 0.56
CA ALA A 106 12.69 9.83 1.67
C ALA A 106 12.88 11.35 1.87
N ASP A 107 14.12 11.84 1.76
CA ASP A 107 14.44 13.27 1.91
C ASP A 107 13.78 14.11 0.81
N GLU A 108 13.83 13.64 -0.44
CA GLU A 108 13.20 14.35 -1.57
C GLU A 108 11.67 14.37 -1.45
N MET A 109 11.07 13.34 -0.86
CA MET A 109 9.62 13.27 -0.64
C MET A 109 9.12 14.25 0.43
N GLU A 110 9.96 14.70 1.35
CA GLU A 110 9.54 15.59 2.45
C GLU A 110 8.93 16.91 1.95
N GLN A 111 9.33 17.42 0.78
CA GLN A 111 8.75 18.62 0.17
C GLN A 111 7.25 18.51 -0.15
N TYR A 112 6.73 17.29 -0.27
CA TYR A 112 5.31 17.00 -0.54
C TYR A 112 4.52 16.70 0.73
N ARG A 113 5.17 16.73 1.90
CA ARG A 113 4.52 16.47 3.17
C ARG A 113 3.66 17.68 3.57
N VAL A 114 2.44 17.41 3.97
CA VAL A 114 1.47 18.40 4.43
C VAL A 114 0.95 18.01 5.82
N PRO A 115 0.58 18.98 6.65
CA PRO A 115 -0.06 18.73 7.92
C PRO A 115 -1.31 17.85 7.77
N PHE A 116 -1.63 17.11 8.81
CA PHE A 116 -2.87 16.36 8.87
C PHE A 116 -4.07 17.29 8.68
N ASP A 117 -4.96 16.91 7.77
CA ASP A 117 -6.21 17.63 7.50
C ASP A 117 -7.38 16.65 7.62
N GLU A 118 -8.19 16.80 8.66
CA GLU A 118 -9.34 15.94 8.89
C GLU A 118 -10.44 16.08 7.82
N SER A 119 -10.49 17.24 7.14
CA SER A 119 -11.52 17.51 6.13
C SER A 119 -11.45 16.63 4.89
N VAL A 120 -10.30 15.96 4.67
CA VAL A 120 -10.13 15.02 3.54
C VAL A 120 -10.79 13.66 3.81
N PHE A 121 -11.16 13.37 5.08
CA PHE A 121 -11.83 12.14 5.48
C PHE A 121 -13.34 12.37 5.56
N THR A 122 -14.05 11.88 4.57
CA THR A 122 -15.51 12.06 4.48
C THR A 122 -16.25 10.76 4.79
N ASP A 123 -17.49 10.88 5.31
CA ASP A 123 -18.36 9.72 5.55
C ASP A 123 -18.41 8.79 4.32
N PRO A 124 -18.31 7.46 4.44
CA PRO A 124 -18.39 6.71 5.72
C PRO A 124 -17.05 6.48 6.44
N ILE A 125 -15.95 7.09 5.99
CA ILE A 125 -14.62 6.90 6.59
C ILE A 125 -14.49 7.78 7.83
N ARG A 126 -14.11 7.17 8.95
CA ARG A 126 -13.84 7.91 10.20
C ARG A 126 -12.54 8.69 10.06
N VAL A 127 -12.45 9.82 10.76
CA VAL A 127 -11.18 10.53 10.91
C VAL A 127 -10.21 9.66 11.73
N PRO A 128 -8.95 9.48 11.29
CA PRO A 128 -7.94 8.75 12.06
C PRO A 128 -7.72 9.36 13.44
N SER A 129 -7.66 8.52 14.47
CA SER A 129 -7.40 8.96 15.85
C SER A 129 -5.98 9.47 16.05
N VAL A 130 -5.01 8.93 15.28
CA VAL A 130 -3.62 9.38 15.29
C VAL A 130 -3.38 10.26 14.08
N GLN A 131 -3.04 11.50 14.32
CA GLN A 131 -2.92 12.56 13.33
C GLN A 131 -1.45 12.75 12.95
N ILE A 132 -1.00 11.97 11.95
CA ILE A 132 0.35 12.10 11.37
C ILE A 132 0.24 12.82 10.02
N ASP A 133 1.22 13.67 9.72
CA ASP A 133 1.34 14.36 8.44
C ASP A 133 1.37 13.36 7.27
N ARG A 134 0.84 13.77 6.15
CA ARG A 134 0.70 12.94 4.94
C ARG A 134 1.38 13.58 3.75
N PHE A 135 1.54 12.83 2.67
CA PHE A 135 1.99 13.39 1.40
C PHE A 135 0.81 13.86 0.55
N ASN A 136 0.86 15.08 0.05
CA ASN A 136 -0.08 15.60 -0.94
C ASN A 136 0.39 15.21 -2.34
N LEU A 137 0.03 14.00 -2.77
CA LEU A 137 0.42 13.44 -4.05
C LEU A 137 -0.82 13.09 -4.87
N LYS A 138 -1.03 13.80 -5.98
CA LYS A 138 -2.04 13.39 -6.95
C LYS A 138 -1.57 12.12 -7.65
N MET A 139 -2.43 11.11 -7.65
CA MET A 139 -2.19 9.81 -8.25
C MET A 139 -3.23 9.55 -9.36
N THR A 140 -2.80 8.95 -10.45
CA THR A 140 -3.66 8.69 -11.61
C THR A 140 -3.32 7.35 -12.24
N SER A 141 -4.32 6.51 -12.50
CA SER A 141 -4.18 5.31 -13.32
C SER A 141 -4.83 5.50 -14.68
N ARG A 142 -4.19 4.94 -15.71
CA ARG A 142 -4.71 4.93 -17.09
C ARG A 142 -4.64 3.52 -17.68
N ILE A 143 -5.68 3.16 -18.43
CA ILE A 143 -5.68 1.95 -19.25
C ILE A 143 -5.83 2.39 -20.70
N ASN A 144 -4.91 2.00 -21.56
CA ASN A 144 -4.86 2.40 -22.98
C ASN A 144 -4.98 3.91 -23.17
N GLY A 145 -4.32 4.70 -22.30
CA GLY A 145 -4.36 6.16 -22.34
C GLY A 145 -5.59 6.81 -21.70
N VAL A 146 -6.63 6.04 -21.37
CA VAL A 146 -7.86 6.54 -20.71
C VAL A 146 -7.67 6.52 -19.20
N THR A 147 -7.90 7.66 -18.53
CA THR A 147 -7.87 7.74 -17.08
C THR A 147 -9.04 6.95 -16.49
N VAL A 148 -8.72 6.00 -15.62
CA VAL A 148 -9.69 5.11 -14.95
C VAL A 148 -9.78 5.35 -13.44
N CYS A 149 -8.74 5.95 -12.86
CA CYS A 149 -8.73 6.30 -11.44
C CYS A 149 -7.92 7.58 -11.21
N GLU A 150 -8.40 8.45 -10.35
CA GLU A 150 -7.68 9.59 -9.80
C GLU A 150 -7.91 9.64 -8.30
N GLY A 151 -6.85 9.95 -7.56
CA GLY A 151 -6.89 10.07 -6.11
C GLY A 151 -5.78 10.98 -5.60
N ASN A 152 -5.73 11.15 -4.29
CA ASN A 152 -4.64 11.83 -3.63
C ASN A 152 -4.20 11.02 -2.40
N TYR A 153 -2.91 10.77 -2.28
CA TYR A 153 -2.35 9.98 -1.19
C TYR A 153 -2.61 10.58 0.21
N GLN A 154 -2.86 11.89 0.31
CA GLN A 154 -3.21 12.51 1.60
C GLN A 154 -4.47 11.92 2.26
N THR A 155 -5.31 11.20 1.48
CA THR A 155 -6.51 10.53 1.99
C THR A 155 -6.24 9.13 2.57
N VAL A 156 -4.99 8.65 2.54
CA VAL A 156 -4.62 7.35 3.13
C VAL A 156 -4.98 7.33 4.62
N TYR A 157 -5.60 6.24 5.08
CA TYR A 157 -6.02 6.15 6.49
C TYR A 157 -4.83 5.97 7.43
N TYR A 158 -3.96 5.00 7.12
CA TYR A 158 -2.72 4.76 7.86
C TYR A 158 -1.52 5.24 7.05
N THR A 159 -0.59 5.94 7.72
CA THR A 159 0.68 6.33 7.10
C THR A 159 1.66 5.15 7.07
N PHE A 160 2.71 5.23 6.27
CA PHE A 160 3.75 4.20 6.24
C PHE A 160 4.43 4.01 7.60
N GLU A 161 4.58 5.08 8.36
CA GLU A 161 5.13 5.01 9.71
C GLU A 161 4.29 4.09 10.62
N GLN A 162 2.95 4.21 10.55
CA GLN A 162 2.03 3.33 11.28
C GLN A 162 2.02 1.91 10.74
N MET A 163 2.13 1.74 9.41
CA MET A 163 2.23 0.42 8.79
C MET A 163 3.53 -0.28 9.19
N MET A 164 4.66 0.45 9.28
CA MET A 164 5.94 -0.07 9.73
C MET A 164 5.92 -0.47 11.21
N GLU A 165 5.29 0.34 12.07
CA GLU A 165 5.08 -0.04 13.47
C GLU A 165 4.35 -1.39 13.52
N ARG A 166 3.22 -1.51 12.85
CA ARG A 166 2.42 -2.74 12.84
C ARG A 166 3.17 -3.93 12.26
N ALA A 167 3.88 -3.75 11.15
CA ALA A 167 4.60 -4.82 10.46
C ALA A 167 5.84 -5.31 11.24
N SER A 168 6.39 -4.47 12.13
CA SER A 168 7.59 -4.82 12.93
C SER A 168 7.29 -5.27 14.35
N GLU A 169 6.04 -5.27 14.80
CA GLU A 169 5.63 -5.73 16.12
C GLU A 169 6.04 -7.18 16.39
N ASN A 170 6.13 -7.53 17.68
CA ASN A 170 6.41 -8.88 18.15
C ASN A 170 7.76 -9.44 17.67
N ASN A 171 8.79 -8.60 17.68
CA ASN A 171 10.15 -8.93 17.25
C ASN A 171 10.31 -9.28 15.77
N VAL A 172 9.39 -8.89 14.91
CA VAL A 172 9.51 -9.06 13.46
C VAL A 172 10.50 -8.05 12.90
N ASN A 173 11.45 -8.52 12.08
CA ASN A 173 12.39 -7.64 11.41
C ASN A 173 11.77 -7.09 10.11
N LEU A 174 11.91 -5.78 9.90
CA LEU A 174 11.90 -5.16 8.58
C LEU A 174 13.34 -5.10 8.09
N MET A 175 13.56 -5.45 6.83
CA MET A 175 14.91 -5.54 6.25
C MET A 175 15.06 -4.54 5.10
N PRO A 176 16.29 -4.05 4.85
CA PRO A 176 16.55 -3.27 3.64
C PRO A 176 16.08 -4.01 2.37
N GLY A 177 15.27 -3.32 1.56
CA GLY A 177 14.67 -3.89 0.37
C GLY A 177 13.25 -4.42 0.55
N ASP A 178 12.75 -4.54 1.78
CA ASP A 178 11.33 -4.82 1.98
C ASP A 178 10.48 -3.69 1.40
N ILE A 179 9.36 -4.06 0.79
CA ILE A 179 8.42 -3.13 0.15
C ILE A 179 7.07 -3.22 0.86
N LEU A 180 6.53 -2.08 1.26
CA LEU A 180 5.19 -1.95 1.82
C LEU A 180 4.31 -1.20 0.82
N GLY A 181 3.26 -1.82 0.33
CA GLY A 181 2.21 -1.15 -0.45
C GLY A 181 1.21 -0.46 0.47
N SER A 182 0.61 0.61 -0.01
CA SER A 182 -0.27 1.46 0.81
C SER A 182 -1.69 0.93 0.96
N GLY A 183 -2.12 0.07 0.03
CA GLY A 183 -3.51 -0.36 -0.07
C GLY A 183 -4.43 0.68 -0.71
#